data_c7f46626191562ffdde2731e11c53a56
#
_entry.id   c7f46626191562ffdde2731e11c53a56
#
_cell.length_a   1.000
_cell.length_b   1.000
_cell.length_c   1.000
_cell.angle_alpha   90.00
_cell.angle_beta   90.00
_cell.angle_gamma   90.00
#
_symmetry.space_group_name_H-M   'P 1'
#
loop_
_entity.id
_entity.type
_entity.pdbx_description
1 polymer ?
#
loop_
_entity_poly.entity_id
_entity_poly.type
_entity_poly.pdbx_seq_one_letter_code
_entity_poly.pdbx_strand_id
1 'polypeptide(L)'
;MVLEIGSREATWNGLTMHLGFAPEIIDDQIFVYGLDLQKNLEPLLLDEPLAFGTNRVLVLDPGHGGMNVGTHSLTDGRFEKEFTLDWARRIQTLLATNGWKVFLTRTNDSDLALSNRVNFAEAHHADLFVSLHFNSAAPDKIQNGLETYCLTPTGMPSTLTRGYSDLWSDHYPNNAFDVENLQFAVRLHAAVLHASGEEDRGIRRARFMGVLLGQRRPAVLIEGGYLSNTRETEKIESAEFREKLAEAVANALK
;
A
#
# COMPACT_ATOMS: atom_id res chain seq x y z
N MET A 1 0.70 -20.27 -6.49
CA MET A 1 1.76 -19.30 -6.78
C MET A 1 2.50 -19.73 -8.03
N VAL A 2 2.88 -18.77 -8.89
CA VAL A 2 3.75 -19.00 -10.04
C VAL A 2 5.04 -18.22 -9.82
N LEU A 3 6.18 -18.87 -9.97
CA LEU A 3 7.52 -18.28 -9.86
C LEU A 3 8.22 -18.38 -11.20
N GLU A 4 8.96 -17.34 -11.57
CA GLU A 4 9.78 -17.32 -12.78
C GLU A 4 11.27 -17.35 -12.39
N ILE A 5 12.02 -18.28 -12.96
CA ILE A 5 13.45 -18.40 -12.69
C ILE A 5 14.20 -17.17 -13.18
N GLY A 6 15.03 -16.61 -12.32
CA GLY A 6 15.80 -15.39 -12.61
C GLY A 6 15.00 -14.08 -12.51
N SER A 7 13.69 -14.15 -12.19
CA SER A 7 12.83 -13.00 -11.98
C SER A 7 12.44 -12.84 -10.51
N ARG A 8 12.37 -11.61 -10.02
CA ARG A 8 11.78 -11.31 -8.71
C ARG A 8 10.26 -11.15 -8.78
N GLU A 9 9.70 -11.08 -9.98
CA GLU A 9 8.25 -11.04 -10.17
C GLU A 9 7.66 -12.44 -10.01
N ALA A 10 6.55 -12.51 -9.29
CA ALA A 10 5.81 -13.73 -9.02
C ALA A 10 4.32 -13.44 -9.08
N THR A 11 3.50 -14.48 -9.25
CA THR A 11 2.05 -14.35 -9.24
C THR A 11 1.45 -15.17 -8.10
N TRP A 12 0.62 -14.53 -7.25
CA TRP A 12 -0.15 -15.15 -6.19
C TRP A 12 -1.65 -14.98 -6.45
N ASN A 13 -2.36 -16.08 -6.71
CA ASN A 13 -3.81 -16.04 -7.01
C ASN A 13 -4.20 -14.99 -8.08
N GLY A 14 -3.36 -14.84 -9.10
CA GLY A 14 -3.57 -13.89 -10.18
C GLY A 14 -3.08 -12.47 -9.90
N LEU A 15 -2.52 -12.19 -8.71
CA LEU A 15 -1.95 -10.90 -8.36
C LEU A 15 -0.44 -10.90 -8.58
N THR A 16 0.08 -9.80 -9.10
CA THR A 16 1.51 -9.56 -9.21
C THR A 16 2.09 -9.26 -7.82
N MET A 17 3.17 -9.94 -7.48
CA MET A 17 3.95 -9.66 -6.28
C MET A 17 5.44 -9.71 -6.59
N HIS A 18 6.26 -9.16 -5.69
CA HIS A 18 7.68 -9.11 -5.90
C HIS A 18 8.43 -9.77 -4.74
N LEU A 19 9.27 -10.72 -5.09
CA LEU A 19 10.19 -11.40 -4.16
C LEU A 19 11.35 -10.48 -3.76
N GLY A 20 12.02 -10.81 -2.68
CA GLY A 20 13.29 -10.21 -2.30
C GLY A 20 14.42 -10.66 -3.24
N PHE A 21 14.41 -11.93 -3.62
CA PHE A 21 15.44 -12.56 -4.44
C PHE A 21 14.80 -13.39 -5.55
N ALA A 22 15.46 -13.42 -6.72
CA ALA A 22 15.00 -14.26 -7.82
C ALA A 22 15.21 -15.75 -7.49
N PRO A 23 14.27 -16.63 -7.81
CA PRO A 23 14.51 -18.07 -7.78
C PRO A 23 15.60 -18.48 -8.78
N GLU A 24 16.42 -19.45 -8.42
CA GLU A 24 17.55 -19.91 -9.22
C GLU A 24 17.51 -21.42 -9.47
N ILE A 25 18.18 -21.89 -10.52
CA ILE A 25 18.45 -23.30 -10.74
C ILE A 25 19.93 -23.56 -10.39
N ILE A 26 20.17 -24.49 -9.47
CA ILE A 26 21.50 -24.95 -9.06
C ILE A 26 21.48 -26.49 -9.14
N ASP A 27 22.39 -27.09 -9.91
CA ASP A 27 22.48 -28.53 -10.10
C ASP A 27 21.12 -29.17 -10.50
N ASP A 28 20.45 -28.57 -11.48
CA ASP A 28 19.13 -28.98 -11.99
C ASP A 28 17.98 -28.96 -10.94
N GLN A 29 18.18 -28.29 -9.81
CA GLN A 29 17.17 -28.10 -8.78
C GLN A 29 16.76 -26.63 -8.64
N ILE A 30 15.48 -26.37 -8.33
CA ILE A 30 14.95 -25.03 -8.12
C ILE A 30 15.19 -24.63 -6.66
N PHE A 31 15.83 -23.47 -6.48
CA PHE A 31 16.07 -22.86 -5.18
C PHE A 31 15.29 -21.57 -5.05
N VAL A 32 14.65 -21.41 -3.89
CA VAL A 32 14.01 -20.17 -3.44
C VAL A 32 14.72 -19.72 -2.17
N TYR A 33 15.00 -18.44 -2.06
CA TYR A 33 15.66 -17.90 -0.86
C TYR A 33 14.81 -18.11 0.39
N GLY A 34 15.46 -18.52 1.50
CA GLY A 34 14.79 -18.81 2.76
C GLY A 34 14.03 -17.62 3.33
N LEU A 35 14.52 -16.39 3.12
CA LEU A 35 13.79 -15.18 3.52
C LEU A 35 12.52 -14.94 2.69
N ASP A 36 12.53 -15.27 1.39
CA ASP A 36 11.32 -15.20 0.57
C ASP A 36 10.31 -16.27 1.02
N LEU A 37 10.76 -17.46 1.36
CA LEU A 37 9.89 -18.48 1.92
C LEU A 37 9.21 -17.95 3.19
N GLN A 38 9.97 -17.45 4.17
CA GLN A 38 9.46 -17.01 5.47
C GLN A 38 8.64 -15.71 5.41
N LYS A 39 9.03 -14.76 4.54
CA LYS A 39 8.48 -13.40 4.55
C LYS A 39 7.48 -13.11 3.42
N ASN A 40 7.43 -13.95 2.40
CA ASN A 40 6.51 -13.81 1.28
C ASN A 40 5.60 -15.04 1.10
N LEU A 41 6.12 -16.27 1.15
CA LEU A 41 5.33 -17.45 0.83
C LEU A 41 4.53 -17.96 2.04
N GLU A 42 5.19 -18.24 3.14
CA GLU A 42 4.54 -18.78 4.35
C GLU A 42 3.38 -17.90 4.84
N PRO A 43 3.51 -16.54 4.93
CA PRO A 43 2.40 -15.69 5.36
C PRO A 43 1.14 -15.81 4.51
N LEU A 44 1.30 -16.15 3.23
CA LEU A 44 0.19 -16.29 2.30
C LEU A 44 -0.37 -17.71 2.24
N LEU A 45 0.46 -18.71 2.56
CA LEU A 45 0.06 -20.13 2.56
C LEU A 45 -0.65 -20.55 3.84
N LEU A 46 -0.31 -19.94 4.97
CA LEU A 46 -0.85 -20.30 6.28
C LEU A 46 -2.31 -19.85 6.49
N ASP A 47 -2.81 -18.97 5.63
CA ASP A 47 -4.21 -18.47 5.58
C ASP A 47 -4.83 -18.23 6.99
N GLU A 48 -3.98 -17.76 7.92
CA GLU A 48 -4.46 -17.42 9.25
C GLU A 48 -5.35 -16.16 9.16
N PRO A 49 -6.53 -16.20 9.76
CA PRO A 49 -7.41 -15.03 9.77
C PRO A 49 -6.67 -13.83 10.38
N LEU A 50 -6.66 -12.69 9.68
CA LEU A 50 -6.16 -11.45 10.25
C LEU A 50 -6.93 -11.16 11.53
N ALA A 51 -6.27 -11.37 12.68
CA ALA A 51 -6.87 -11.18 13.98
C ALA A 51 -6.92 -9.69 14.32
N PHE A 52 -8.11 -9.12 14.34
CA PHE A 52 -8.34 -7.80 14.92
C PHE A 52 -8.76 -7.93 16.38
N GLY A 53 -8.28 -7.01 17.21
CA GLY A 53 -8.82 -6.85 18.57
C GLY A 53 -10.33 -6.55 18.56
N THR A 54 -10.97 -6.65 19.72
CA THR A 54 -12.41 -6.35 19.88
C THR A 54 -12.78 -4.90 19.56
N ASN A 55 -11.82 -3.98 19.64
CA ASN A 55 -11.95 -2.57 19.28
C ASN A 55 -11.18 -2.30 17.99
N ARG A 56 -11.74 -2.64 16.85
CA ARG A 56 -11.13 -2.42 15.53
C ARG A 56 -10.89 -0.93 15.26
N VAL A 57 -9.67 -0.47 15.41
CA VAL A 57 -9.27 0.92 15.15
C VAL A 57 -8.45 0.99 13.88
N LEU A 58 -8.96 1.71 12.89
CA LEU A 58 -8.28 2.01 11.64
C LEU A 58 -7.85 3.47 11.62
N VAL A 59 -6.58 3.73 11.35
CA VAL A 59 -6.12 5.06 10.96
C VAL A 59 -5.91 5.09 9.46
N LEU A 60 -6.67 5.93 8.78
CA LEU A 60 -6.48 6.29 7.39
C LEU A 60 -5.59 7.53 7.31
N ASP A 61 -4.61 7.47 6.44
CA ASP A 61 -3.71 8.59 6.20
C ASP A 61 -3.91 9.13 4.78
N PRO A 62 -4.74 10.17 4.61
CA PRO A 62 -4.83 10.86 3.33
C PRO A 62 -3.47 11.51 3.03
N GLY A 63 -2.76 11.00 2.03
CA GLY A 63 -1.43 11.49 1.67
C GLY A 63 -1.40 12.99 1.40
N HIS A 64 -0.23 13.62 1.62
CA HIS A 64 -0.03 15.06 1.39
C HIS A 64 -0.89 15.96 2.29
N GLY A 65 -1.04 17.24 1.90
CA GLY A 65 -1.82 18.27 2.62
C GLY A 65 -1.05 19.57 2.80
N GLY A 66 -1.75 20.70 2.88
CA GLY A 66 -1.16 22.02 3.02
C GLY A 66 -0.21 22.36 1.88
N MET A 67 1.03 22.73 2.21
CA MET A 67 2.07 23.06 1.23
C MET A 67 2.62 21.84 0.49
N ASN A 68 2.50 20.65 1.07
CA ASN A 68 2.81 19.41 0.39
C ASN A 68 1.59 18.97 -0.44
N VAL A 69 1.53 19.40 -1.68
CA VAL A 69 0.35 19.20 -2.56
C VAL A 69 0.29 17.80 -3.19
N GLY A 70 1.40 17.04 -3.18
CA GLY A 70 1.55 15.82 -3.99
C GLY A 70 1.72 16.16 -5.47
N THR A 71 1.32 15.24 -6.34
CA THR A 71 1.22 15.48 -7.77
C THR A 71 -0.09 16.20 -8.12
N HIS A 72 -0.31 16.47 -9.39
CA HIS A 72 -1.53 17.13 -9.86
C HIS A 72 -2.16 16.39 -11.04
N SER A 73 -3.47 16.53 -11.15
CA SER A 73 -4.23 16.08 -12.30
C SER A 73 -3.77 16.76 -13.58
N LEU A 74 -3.72 16.00 -14.69
CA LEU A 74 -3.36 16.53 -16.00
C LEU A 74 -4.49 17.31 -16.68
N THR A 75 -5.74 17.15 -16.22
CA THR A 75 -6.94 17.68 -16.92
C THR A 75 -7.52 18.88 -16.19
N ASP A 76 -7.78 18.79 -14.88
CA ASP A 76 -8.40 19.89 -14.11
C ASP A 76 -7.44 20.62 -13.17
N GLY A 77 -6.21 20.12 -13.03
CA GLY A 77 -5.15 20.76 -12.23
C GLY A 77 -5.32 20.62 -10.72
N ARG A 78 -6.32 19.88 -10.24
CA ARG A 78 -6.46 19.55 -8.81
C ARG A 78 -5.29 18.73 -8.32
N PHE A 79 -4.96 18.90 -7.05
CA PHE A 79 -3.83 18.25 -6.43
C PHE A 79 -4.19 16.89 -5.80
N GLU A 80 -3.22 15.99 -5.76
CA GLU A 80 -3.36 14.66 -5.15
C GLU A 80 -3.95 14.72 -3.73
N LYS A 81 -3.52 15.69 -2.92
CA LYS A 81 -4.03 15.89 -1.55
C LYS A 81 -5.56 16.01 -1.45
N GLU A 82 -6.22 16.49 -2.50
CA GLU A 82 -7.68 16.63 -2.53
C GLU A 82 -8.36 15.29 -2.78
N PHE A 83 -7.82 14.51 -3.70
CA PHE A 83 -8.34 13.19 -4.03
C PHE A 83 -8.14 12.17 -2.90
N THR A 84 -6.97 12.21 -2.26
CA THR A 84 -6.66 11.31 -1.13
C THR A 84 -7.56 11.60 0.08
N LEU A 85 -7.85 12.88 0.36
CA LEU A 85 -8.77 13.25 1.44
C LEU A 85 -10.21 12.83 1.15
N ASP A 86 -10.67 13.03 -0.09
CA ASP A 86 -12.01 12.59 -0.50
C ASP A 86 -12.14 11.07 -0.40
N TRP A 87 -11.15 10.31 -0.88
CA TRP A 87 -11.13 8.86 -0.78
C TRP A 87 -11.17 8.38 0.68
N ALA A 88 -10.34 8.93 1.55
CA ALA A 88 -10.32 8.58 2.98
C ALA A 88 -11.65 8.85 3.68
N ARG A 89 -12.31 9.97 3.39
CA ARG A 89 -13.63 10.31 3.96
C ARG A 89 -14.72 9.34 3.54
N ARG A 90 -14.68 8.88 2.28
CA ARG A 90 -15.62 7.85 1.78
C ARG A 90 -15.43 6.52 2.51
N ILE A 91 -14.18 6.06 2.66
CA ILE A 91 -13.88 4.84 3.43
C ILE A 91 -14.37 4.98 4.88
N GLN A 92 -14.10 6.13 5.53
CA GLN A 92 -14.56 6.39 6.90
C GLN A 92 -16.08 6.28 7.01
N THR A 93 -16.82 6.86 6.07
CA THR A 93 -18.28 6.80 6.04
C THR A 93 -18.79 5.38 5.87
N LEU A 94 -18.20 4.60 4.96
CA LEU A 94 -18.60 3.21 4.68
C LEU A 94 -18.30 2.26 5.85
N LEU A 95 -17.24 2.51 6.61
CA LEU A 95 -16.86 1.68 7.75
C LEU A 95 -17.55 2.08 9.06
N ALA A 96 -18.21 3.23 9.13
CA ALA A 96 -18.86 3.72 10.35
C ALA A 96 -19.90 2.74 10.94
N THR A 97 -20.50 1.88 10.10
CA THR A 97 -21.51 0.88 10.50
C THR A 97 -20.96 -0.55 10.62
N ASN A 98 -19.66 -0.75 10.36
CA ASN A 98 -19.05 -2.08 10.24
C ASN A 98 -18.16 -2.46 11.44
N GLY A 99 -18.36 -1.80 12.58
CA GLY A 99 -17.63 -2.10 13.81
C GLY A 99 -16.20 -1.53 13.86
N TRP A 100 -15.77 -0.76 12.86
CA TRP A 100 -14.52 -0.04 12.87
C TRP A 100 -14.66 1.36 13.47
N LYS A 101 -13.70 1.73 14.32
CA LYS A 101 -13.44 3.12 14.69
C LYS A 101 -12.41 3.69 13.73
N VAL A 102 -12.82 4.58 12.83
CA VAL A 102 -11.96 5.10 11.77
C VAL A 102 -11.56 6.53 12.07
N PHE A 103 -10.26 6.78 12.16
CA PHE A 103 -9.67 8.10 12.33
C PHE A 103 -8.87 8.49 11.09
N LEU A 104 -8.89 9.75 10.72
CA LEU A 104 -8.10 10.30 9.63
C LEU A 104 -6.95 11.12 10.22
N THR A 105 -5.72 10.95 9.72
CA THR A 105 -4.55 11.74 10.16
C THR A 105 -4.77 13.24 9.93
N ARG A 106 -5.51 13.60 8.87
CA ARG A 106 -6.01 14.96 8.62
C ARG A 106 -7.45 14.92 8.12
N THR A 107 -8.24 15.90 8.52
CA THR A 107 -9.64 16.08 8.10
C THR A 107 -9.85 17.32 7.23
N ASN A 108 -8.80 18.08 6.99
CA ASN A 108 -8.79 19.30 6.18
C ASN A 108 -7.48 19.37 5.36
N ASP A 109 -7.25 20.47 4.67
CA ASP A 109 -6.02 20.74 3.93
C ASP A 109 -4.93 21.28 4.87
N SER A 110 -4.42 20.43 5.75
CA SER A 110 -3.34 20.75 6.68
C SER A 110 -2.05 20.02 6.32
N ASP A 111 -0.94 20.70 6.51
CA ASP A 111 0.40 20.11 6.38
C ASP A 111 0.71 19.24 7.62
N LEU A 112 1.15 18.00 7.37
CA LEU A 112 1.46 17.03 8.41
C LEU A 112 2.79 16.34 8.10
N ALA A 113 3.75 16.52 9.00
CA ALA A 113 5.02 15.78 8.93
C ALA A 113 4.77 14.26 9.05
N LEU A 114 5.62 13.46 8.41
CA LEU A 114 5.50 11.98 8.44
C LEU A 114 5.49 11.44 9.87
N SER A 115 6.33 11.99 10.75
CA SER A 115 6.36 11.61 12.18
C SER A 115 5.04 11.89 12.89
N ASN A 116 4.34 12.98 12.56
CA ASN A 116 3.04 13.29 13.15
C ASN A 116 1.96 12.29 12.71
N ARG A 117 2.02 11.79 11.47
CA ARG A 117 1.11 10.75 10.98
C ARG A 117 1.33 9.43 11.74
N VAL A 118 2.59 9.06 11.99
CA VAL A 118 2.95 7.89 12.80
C VAL A 118 2.47 8.06 14.25
N ASN A 119 2.77 9.21 14.88
CA ASN A 119 2.37 9.51 16.25
C ASN A 119 0.85 9.57 16.41
N PHE A 120 0.13 10.02 15.39
CA PHE A 120 -1.34 10.03 15.38
C PHE A 120 -1.89 8.61 15.48
N ALA A 121 -1.37 7.67 14.69
CA ALA A 121 -1.79 6.29 14.75
C ALA A 121 -1.45 5.64 16.10
N GLU A 122 -0.30 6.00 16.70
CA GLU A 122 0.10 5.55 18.03
C GLU A 122 -0.86 6.06 19.11
N ALA A 123 -1.17 7.36 19.09
CA ALA A 123 -2.06 8.00 20.06
C ALA A 123 -3.49 7.45 20.02
N HIS A 124 -3.94 6.94 18.88
CA HIS A 124 -5.26 6.33 18.72
C HIS A 124 -5.25 4.81 18.93
N HIS A 125 -4.11 4.22 19.28
CA HIS A 125 -3.95 2.77 19.44
C HIS A 125 -4.50 2.00 18.23
N ALA A 126 -4.11 2.43 17.02
CA ALA A 126 -4.62 1.84 15.80
C ALA A 126 -4.20 0.37 15.65
N ASP A 127 -5.13 -0.48 15.23
CA ASP A 127 -4.87 -1.88 14.89
C ASP A 127 -4.34 -2.01 13.44
N LEU A 128 -4.67 -1.04 12.58
CA LEU A 128 -4.22 -0.98 11.19
C LEU A 128 -4.00 0.48 10.77
N PHE A 129 -2.94 0.70 10.01
CA PHE A 129 -2.64 1.98 9.35
C PHE A 129 -2.68 1.81 7.83
N VAL A 130 -3.46 2.64 7.13
CA VAL A 130 -3.55 2.62 5.66
C VAL A 130 -3.32 4.03 5.12
N SER A 131 -2.23 4.23 4.40
CA SER A 131 -1.93 5.47 3.69
C SER A 131 -2.47 5.41 2.26
N LEU A 132 -3.11 6.48 1.80
CA LEU A 132 -3.79 6.57 0.52
C LEU A 132 -3.13 7.62 -0.36
N HIS A 133 -2.74 7.22 -1.56
CA HIS A 133 -2.02 8.03 -2.53
C HIS A 133 -2.49 7.79 -3.96
N PHE A 134 -2.07 8.68 -4.85
CA PHE A 134 -2.13 8.51 -6.31
C PHE A 134 -0.76 8.82 -6.90
N ASN A 135 -0.23 7.88 -7.64
CA ASN A 135 1.13 7.89 -8.15
C ASN A 135 1.37 8.94 -9.24
N SER A 136 2.63 9.18 -9.52
CA SER A 136 3.08 10.00 -10.65
C SER A 136 4.40 9.50 -11.20
N ALA A 137 4.51 9.46 -12.50
CA ALA A 137 5.75 9.19 -13.24
C ALA A 137 6.16 10.37 -14.12
N ALA A 138 5.62 11.58 -13.86
CA ALA A 138 5.92 12.77 -14.67
C ALA A 138 7.43 12.94 -14.91
N PRO A 139 7.85 13.29 -16.15
CA PRO A 139 7.02 13.71 -17.28
C PRO A 139 6.44 12.56 -18.12
N ASP A 140 6.70 11.29 -17.78
CA ASP A 140 6.11 10.14 -18.44
C ASP A 140 4.60 10.08 -18.17
N LYS A 141 3.81 9.99 -19.25
CA LYS A 141 2.35 9.93 -19.20
C LYS A 141 1.79 8.55 -19.55
N ILE A 142 2.69 7.57 -19.76
CA ILE A 142 2.31 6.21 -20.18
C ILE A 142 2.10 5.32 -18.97
N GLN A 143 2.91 5.52 -17.90
CA GLN A 143 2.80 4.73 -16.68
C GLN A 143 1.37 4.80 -16.12
N ASN A 144 0.84 3.64 -15.78
CA ASN A 144 -0.52 3.46 -15.28
C ASN A 144 -0.58 2.27 -14.32
N GLY A 145 -1.69 2.09 -13.64
CA GLY A 145 -1.99 0.94 -12.82
C GLY A 145 -1.85 1.17 -11.32
N LEU A 146 -2.13 0.15 -10.57
CA LEU A 146 -2.26 0.16 -9.12
C LEU A 146 -1.06 -0.55 -8.46
N GLU A 147 -0.50 0.07 -7.44
CA GLU A 147 0.56 -0.50 -6.60
C GLU A 147 0.16 -0.48 -5.13
N THR A 148 0.55 -1.49 -4.37
CA THR A 148 0.42 -1.47 -2.91
C THR A 148 1.76 -1.74 -2.26
N TYR A 149 2.14 -0.88 -1.34
CA TYR A 149 3.42 -0.93 -0.66
C TYR A 149 3.29 -1.37 0.79
N CYS A 150 4.21 -2.21 1.22
CA CYS A 150 4.51 -2.47 2.61
C CYS A 150 6.02 -2.40 2.86
N LEU A 151 6.43 -2.36 4.14
CA LEU A 151 7.84 -2.24 4.48
C LEU A 151 8.62 -3.48 4.03
N THR A 152 9.85 -3.26 3.55
CA THR A 152 10.78 -4.33 3.23
C THR A 152 11.28 -4.99 4.52
N PRO A 153 11.19 -6.33 4.65
CA PRO A 153 11.77 -7.05 5.77
C PRO A 153 13.28 -6.84 5.90
N THR A 154 13.78 -6.86 7.13
CA THR A 154 15.23 -6.85 7.38
C THR A 154 15.91 -8.04 6.69
N GLY A 155 17.05 -7.81 6.07
CA GLY A 155 17.83 -8.81 5.33
C GLY A 155 17.43 -8.97 3.87
N MET A 156 16.37 -8.30 3.40
CA MET A 156 15.91 -8.36 2.02
C MET A 156 16.15 -7.05 1.27
N PRO A 157 16.44 -7.07 -0.04
CA PRO A 157 16.44 -5.87 -0.86
C PRO A 157 15.01 -5.38 -1.12
N SER A 158 14.83 -4.08 -1.14
CA SER A 158 13.57 -3.48 -1.60
C SER A 158 13.29 -3.82 -3.07
N THR A 159 12.03 -3.93 -3.43
CA THR A 159 11.62 -4.18 -4.82
C THR A 159 11.75 -2.93 -5.69
N LEU A 160 11.71 -1.75 -5.04
CA LEU A 160 11.88 -0.44 -5.66
C LEU A 160 12.54 0.50 -4.65
N THR A 161 13.56 1.26 -5.07
CA THR A 161 14.30 2.17 -4.19
C THR A 161 14.07 3.65 -4.49
N ARG A 162 13.65 4.00 -5.71
CA ARG A 162 13.48 5.40 -6.17
C ARG A 162 14.69 6.29 -5.85
N GLY A 163 15.91 5.74 -5.92
CA GLY A 163 17.16 6.45 -5.64
C GLY A 163 17.51 6.62 -4.16
N TYR A 164 16.71 6.10 -3.24
CA TYR A 164 17.06 6.03 -1.82
C TYR A 164 18.07 4.91 -1.55
N SER A 165 18.90 5.11 -0.54
CA SER A 165 19.77 4.04 -0.03
C SER A 165 18.90 2.92 0.53
N ASP A 166 19.20 1.68 0.14
CA ASP A 166 18.50 0.48 0.58
C ASP A 166 19.47 -0.43 1.32
N LEU A 167 19.69 -0.13 2.60
CA LEU A 167 20.53 -0.96 3.45
C LEU A 167 19.69 -2.15 3.96
N TRP A 168 20.05 -3.35 3.55
CA TRP A 168 19.29 -4.57 3.90
C TRP A 168 19.31 -4.88 5.39
N SER A 169 20.35 -4.41 6.09
CA SER A 169 20.48 -4.54 7.55
C SER A 169 19.57 -3.61 8.35
N ASP A 170 18.96 -2.60 7.70
CA ASP A 170 18.10 -1.66 8.41
C ASP A 170 16.89 -2.37 8.99
N HIS A 171 16.63 -2.06 10.26
CA HIS A 171 15.50 -2.59 11.01
C HIS A 171 14.67 -1.43 11.56
N TYR A 172 13.38 -1.46 11.29
CA TYR A 172 12.43 -0.44 11.70
C TYR A 172 11.33 -1.04 12.58
N PRO A 173 10.65 -0.25 13.42
CA PRO A 173 9.56 -0.73 14.26
C PRO A 173 8.49 -1.54 13.52
N ASN A 174 8.20 -1.17 12.28
CA ASN A 174 7.18 -1.84 11.47
C ASN A 174 7.61 -3.25 10.97
N ASN A 175 8.89 -3.60 11.02
CA ASN A 175 9.34 -4.96 10.69
C ASN A 175 8.83 -6.03 11.68
N ALA A 176 8.34 -5.63 12.85
CA ALA A 176 7.66 -6.54 13.76
C ALA A 176 6.34 -7.10 13.18
N PHE A 177 5.82 -6.49 12.11
CA PHE A 177 4.54 -6.81 11.47
C PHE A 177 4.70 -7.24 10.01
N ASP A 178 5.85 -7.78 9.62
CA ASP A 178 6.16 -8.17 8.23
C ASP A 178 5.10 -9.10 7.61
N VAL A 179 4.55 -10.02 8.41
CA VAL A 179 3.53 -11.00 8.01
C VAL A 179 2.21 -10.30 7.73
N GLU A 180 1.71 -9.57 8.71
CA GLU A 180 0.42 -8.86 8.64
C GLU A 180 0.46 -7.75 7.58
N ASN A 181 1.60 -7.06 7.44
CA ASN A 181 1.82 -6.08 6.38
C ASN A 181 1.58 -6.68 4.99
N LEU A 182 2.15 -7.86 4.73
CA LEU A 182 1.96 -8.54 3.46
C LEU A 182 0.52 -9.01 3.28
N GLN A 183 -0.08 -9.63 4.30
CA GLN A 183 -1.46 -10.13 4.22
C GLN A 183 -2.45 -8.99 3.95
N PHE A 184 -2.31 -7.83 4.64
CA PHE A 184 -3.12 -6.64 4.37
C PHE A 184 -2.83 -6.05 2.99
N ALA A 185 -1.56 -6.00 2.57
CA ALA A 185 -1.21 -5.50 1.24
C ALA A 185 -1.88 -6.34 0.15
N VAL A 186 -1.82 -7.67 0.23
CA VAL A 186 -2.46 -8.59 -0.73
C VAL A 186 -3.97 -8.41 -0.72
N ARG A 187 -4.59 -8.40 0.46
CA ARG A 187 -6.05 -8.31 0.61
C ARG A 187 -6.61 -6.99 0.07
N LEU A 188 -5.99 -5.87 0.43
CA LEU A 188 -6.42 -4.54 -0.01
C LEU A 188 -6.12 -4.34 -1.49
N HIS A 189 -4.93 -4.76 -1.96
CA HIS A 189 -4.56 -4.69 -3.37
C HIS A 189 -5.55 -5.45 -4.26
N ALA A 190 -5.84 -6.70 -3.91
CA ALA A 190 -6.79 -7.53 -4.65
C ALA A 190 -8.17 -6.85 -4.78
N ALA A 191 -8.69 -6.32 -3.68
CA ALA A 191 -10.00 -5.68 -3.66
C ALA A 191 -10.03 -4.40 -4.52
N VAL A 192 -9.02 -3.53 -4.36
CA VAL A 192 -8.95 -2.27 -5.11
C VAL A 192 -8.68 -2.53 -6.59
N LEU A 193 -7.81 -3.48 -6.92
CA LEU A 193 -7.52 -3.89 -8.30
C LEU A 193 -8.79 -4.41 -9.01
N HIS A 194 -9.52 -5.32 -8.35
CA HIS A 194 -10.76 -5.87 -8.90
C HIS A 194 -11.82 -4.80 -9.14
N ALA A 195 -11.95 -3.84 -8.22
CA ALA A 195 -12.94 -2.77 -8.33
C ALA A 195 -12.57 -1.71 -9.38
N SER A 196 -11.29 -1.37 -9.48
CA SER A 196 -10.79 -0.35 -10.40
C SER A 196 -10.73 -0.83 -11.84
N GLY A 197 -10.40 -2.12 -12.05
CA GLY A 197 -10.08 -2.69 -13.35
C GLY A 197 -8.83 -2.08 -13.99
N GLU A 198 -7.93 -1.52 -13.16
CA GLU A 198 -6.65 -0.97 -13.60
C GLU A 198 -5.58 -2.07 -13.78
N GLU A 199 -4.44 -1.70 -14.37
CA GLU A 199 -3.30 -2.59 -14.52
C GLU A 199 -2.72 -2.95 -13.15
N ASP A 200 -2.41 -4.23 -12.96
CA ASP A 200 -1.74 -4.74 -11.76
C ASP A 200 -0.24 -4.50 -11.82
N ARG A 201 0.26 -3.55 -11.01
CA ARG A 201 1.69 -3.29 -10.86
C ARG A 201 2.29 -3.96 -9.63
N GLY A 202 1.46 -4.65 -8.88
CA GLY A 202 1.84 -5.57 -7.83
C GLY A 202 1.97 -5.00 -6.43
N ILE A 203 2.16 -5.97 -5.53
CA ILE A 203 2.53 -5.71 -4.14
C ILE A 203 4.04 -5.54 -4.07
N ARG A 204 4.48 -4.41 -3.51
CA ARG A 204 5.87 -4.00 -3.45
C ARG A 204 6.38 -3.85 -2.04
N ARG A 205 7.66 -4.10 -1.86
CA ARG A 205 8.41 -3.89 -0.62
C ARG A 205 9.32 -2.69 -0.78
N ALA A 206 9.21 -1.68 0.10
CA ALA A 206 10.03 -0.48 0.00
C ALA A 206 10.37 0.13 1.36
N ARG A 207 11.59 0.71 1.50
CA ARG A 207 12.04 1.45 2.69
C ARG A 207 11.94 2.98 2.53
N PHE A 208 11.72 3.49 1.33
CA PHE A 208 11.56 4.93 1.13
C PHE A 208 10.17 5.48 1.56
N MET A 209 9.22 4.62 1.90
CA MET A 209 7.89 5.01 2.39
C MET A 209 7.97 5.42 3.88
N GLY A 210 8.45 6.64 4.14
CA GLY A 210 8.76 7.11 5.49
C GLY A 210 7.61 7.02 6.49
N VAL A 211 6.35 7.09 6.03
CA VAL A 211 5.16 6.98 6.86
C VAL A 211 4.97 5.55 7.42
N LEU A 212 5.55 4.53 6.78
CA LEU A 212 5.46 3.14 7.22
C LEU A 212 6.53 2.77 8.23
N LEU A 213 7.74 3.34 8.12
CA LEU A 213 8.93 2.93 8.88
C LEU A 213 8.69 2.90 10.39
N GLY A 214 8.06 3.93 10.93
CA GLY A 214 7.83 4.12 12.36
C GLY A 214 6.58 3.45 12.92
N GLN A 215 5.76 2.83 12.11
CA GLN A 215 4.51 2.21 12.55
C GLN A 215 4.78 1.02 13.48
N ARG A 216 3.98 0.91 14.55
CA ARG A 216 4.01 -0.20 15.51
C ARG A 216 2.74 -1.04 15.43
N ARG A 217 2.27 -1.25 14.23
CA ARG A 217 1.08 -2.01 13.82
C ARG A 217 1.21 -2.39 12.36
N PRO A 218 0.37 -3.28 11.85
CA PRO A 218 0.27 -3.51 10.42
C PRO A 218 0.05 -2.19 9.66
N ALA A 219 0.81 -1.99 8.57
CA ALA A 219 0.79 -0.74 7.83
C ALA A 219 1.03 -0.97 6.33
N VAL A 220 0.20 -0.35 5.51
CA VAL A 220 0.30 -0.39 4.06
C VAL A 220 0.07 0.99 3.45
N LEU A 221 0.57 1.19 2.23
CA LEU A 221 0.30 2.37 1.42
C LEU A 221 -0.24 1.91 0.07
N ILE A 222 -1.34 2.50 -0.37
CA ILE A 222 -2.00 2.18 -1.64
C ILE A 222 -1.85 3.37 -2.58
N GLU A 223 -1.31 3.10 -3.77
CA GLU A 223 -1.28 4.00 -4.92
C GLU A 223 -2.44 3.61 -5.84
N GLY A 224 -3.52 4.38 -5.81
CA GLY A 224 -4.79 4.06 -6.46
C GLY A 224 -4.85 4.35 -7.97
N GLY A 225 -3.69 4.52 -8.62
CA GLY A 225 -3.53 4.89 -10.03
C GLY A 225 -2.59 6.07 -10.21
N TYR A 226 -2.34 6.48 -11.46
CA TYR A 226 -1.38 7.54 -11.82
C TYR A 226 -2.08 8.82 -12.25
N LEU A 227 -1.93 9.90 -11.49
CA LEU A 227 -2.39 11.24 -11.90
C LEU A 227 -1.61 11.80 -13.09
N SER A 228 -0.41 11.26 -13.36
CA SER A 228 0.37 11.59 -14.56
C SER A 228 -0.07 10.85 -15.83
N ASN A 229 -1.02 9.91 -15.74
CA ASN A 229 -1.58 9.21 -16.90
C ASN A 229 -2.91 9.86 -17.31
N THR A 230 -3.06 10.18 -18.59
CA THR A 230 -4.24 10.93 -19.06
C THR A 230 -5.56 10.18 -18.83
N ARG A 231 -5.58 8.86 -19.03
CA ARG A 231 -6.81 8.05 -18.85
C ARG A 231 -7.13 7.86 -17.36
N GLU A 232 -6.11 7.61 -16.54
CA GLU A 232 -6.33 7.38 -15.10
C GLU A 232 -6.65 8.67 -14.36
N THR A 233 -6.07 9.82 -14.77
CA THR A 233 -6.39 11.11 -14.15
C THR A 233 -7.87 11.44 -14.31
N GLU A 234 -8.49 11.19 -15.49
CA GLU A 234 -9.92 11.38 -15.71
C GLU A 234 -10.78 10.48 -14.82
N LYS A 235 -10.36 9.24 -14.59
CA LYS A 235 -11.03 8.33 -13.65
C LYS A 235 -10.88 8.81 -12.20
N ILE A 236 -9.67 9.18 -11.78
CA ILE A 236 -9.40 9.64 -10.40
C ILE A 236 -10.19 10.91 -10.08
N GLU A 237 -10.39 11.79 -11.05
CA GLU A 237 -11.25 12.98 -10.94
C GLU A 237 -12.73 12.65 -10.74
N SER A 238 -13.17 11.49 -11.19
CA SER A 238 -14.55 11.05 -11.00
C SER A 238 -14.83 10.67 -9.55
N ALA A 239 -15.86 11.28 -8.97
CA ALA A 239 -16.33 10.92 -7.63
C ALA A 239 -16.81 9.46 -7.56
N GLU A 240 -17.40 8.95 -8.64
CA GLU A 240 -17.85 7.56 -8.74
C GLU A 240 -16.68 6.57 -8.69
N PHE A 241 -15.58 6.86 -9.35
CA PHE A 241 -14.39 6.01 -9.32
C PHE A 241 -13.80 5.96 -7.91
N ARG A 242 -13.64 7.12 -7.24
CA ARG A 242 -13.16 7.15 -5.85
C ARG A 242 -14.12 6.46 -4.88
N GLU A 243 -15.44 6.48 -5.14
CA GLU A 243 -16.41 5.68 -4.37
C GLU A 243 -16.15 4.18 -4.54
N LYS A 244 -15.96 3.69 -5.77
CA LYS A 244 -15.61 2.28 -6.03
C LYS A 244 -14.34 1.85 -5.31
N LEU A 245 -13.30 2.69 -5.31
CA LEU A 245 -12.08 2.41 -4.56
C LEU A 245 -12.35 2.36 -3.05
N ALA A 246 -13.20 3.26 -2.54
CA ALA A 246 -13.55 3.30 -1.13
C ALA A 246 -14.37 2.07 -0.69
N GLU A 247 -15.35 1.68 -1.50
CA GLU A 247 -16.13 0.45 -1.29
C GLU A 247 -15.25 -0.80 -1.29
N ALA A 248 -14.26 -0.86 -2.20
CA ALA A 248 -13.31 -1.97 -2.25
C ALA A 248 -12.51 -2.10 -0.96
N VAL A 249 -11.92 -1.00 -0.48
CA VAL A 249 -11.19 -0.99 0.81
C VAL A 249 -12.11 -1.36 1.96
N ALA A 250 -13.31 -0.78 2.04
CA ALA A 250 -14.27 -1.07 3.10
C ALA A 250 -14.71 -2.54 3.10
N ASN A 251 -14.95 -3.12 1.92
CA ASN A 251 -15.35 -4.53 1.80
C ASN A 251 -14.20 -5.49 2.16
N ALA A 252 -12.96 -5.13 1.83
CA ALA A 252 -11.78 -5.90 2.22
C ALA A 252 -11.53 -5.92 3.74
N LEU A 253 -12.07 -4.97 4.48
CA LEU A 253 -11.90 -4.86 5.93
C LEU A 253 -13.11 -5.37 6.74
N LYS A 254 -14.16 -5.85 6.10
CA LYS A 254 -15.27 -6.54 6.73
C LYS A 254 -14.89 -7.96 7.12
#